data_48c3ff3d1d4e9b23850abde2cbdbf5f7
#
_entry.id   48c3ff3d1d4e9b23850abde2cbdbf5f7
#
_cell.length_a   1.000
_cell.length_b   1.000
_cell.length_c   1.000
_cell.angle_alpha   90.00
_cell.angle_beta   90.00
_cell.angle_gamma   90.00
#
_symmetry.space_group_name_H-M   'P 1'
#
loop_
_entity.id
_entity.type
_entity.pdbx_description
1 polymer ?
#
loop_
_entity_poly.entity_id
_entity_poly.type
_entity_poly.pdbx_seq_one_letter_code
_entity_poly.pdbx_strand_id
1 'polypeptide(L)'
;ELHFWDLYTPMIENFEMKFTYKEACELMYKALAPMGEDYLAIVREGIDNRWVDVYENSGKRSGAYSAGGYGMHPVILMNFQGTLNDVFTLVHEMGHSIHTYLSCHNQPSCYSDYVIFVAEVASTCNEALLMQYLLDHAKDKKERAYLLNHFLEQFRATLYRQCMFAEFELKVGELNAAGQGITADALCEIYRKLNEDYFGEDIVIDEEIALEWARIPHFYY
;
A
#
# COMPACT_ATOMS: atom_id res chain seq x y z
N GLU A 1 -24.77 5.24 15.37
CA GLU A 1 -23.72 6.17 14.92
C GLU A 1 -22.49 5.36 14.53
N LEU A 2 -21.81 5.72 13.44
CA LEU A 2 -20.57 5.11 13.01
C LEU A 2 -19.39 5.92 13.56
N HIS A 3 -18.33 5.22 13.98
CA HIS A 3 -17.11 5.78 14.52
C HIS A 3 -15.88 5.27 13.74
N PHE A 4 -14.72 5.87 13.93
CA PHE A 4 -13.50 5.46 13.21
C PHE A 4 -13.07 4.01 13.49
N TRP A 5 -13.36 3.47 14.67
CA TRP A 5 -13.09 2.05 14.96
C TRP A 5 -14.01 1.09 14.21
N ASP A 6 -15.19 1.54 13.77
CA ASP A 6 -16.12 0.73 12.98
C ASP A 6 -15.63 0.49 11.54
N LEU A 7 -14.70 1.33 11.05
CA LEU A 7 -14.06 1.15 9.74
C LEU A 7 -13.31 -0.18 9.60
N TYR A 8 -12.93 -0.80 10.71
CA TYR A 8 -12.25 -2.09 10.73
C TYR A 8 -13.19 -3.28 10.92
N THR A 9 -14.49 -3.03 11.04
CA THR A 9 -15.49 -4.09 11.18
C THR A 9 -15.71 -4.79 9.83
N PRO A 10 -15.53 -6.13 9.77
CA PRO A 10 -15.72 -6.86 8.53
C PRO A 10 -17.16 -6.76 8.02
N MET A 11 -17.37 -6.25 6.81
CA MET A 11 -18.69 -6.20 6.17
C MET A 11 -19.19 -7.59 5.74
N ILE A 12 -18.28 -8.51 5.47
CA ILE A 12 -18.60 -9.89 5.08
C ILE A 12 -18.27 -10.82 6.25
N GLU A 13 -19.31 -11.18 7.01
CA GLU A 13 -19.16 -12.04 8.18
C GLU A 13 -18.69 -13.46 7.83
N ASN A 14 -17.86 -14.03 8.70
CA ASN A 14 -17.40 -15.42 8.62
C ASN A 14 -16.81 -15.81 7.25
N PHE A 15 -16.04 -14.91 6.65
CA PHE A 15 -15.29 -15.17 5.43
C PHE A 15 -13.86 -14.62 5.56
N GLU A 16 -12.90 -15.49 5.33
CA GLU A 16 -11.48 -15.16 5.35
C GLU A 16 -10.77 -16.00 4.29
N MET A 17 -9.89 -15.38 3.53
CA MET A 17 -9.01 -16.07 2.59
C MET A 17 -7.63 -16.24 3.23
N LYS A 18 -7.11 -17.46 3.20
CA LYS A 18 -5.78 -17.78 3.73
C LYS A 18 -4.90 -18.41 2.66
N PHE A 19 -3.65 -18.02 2.68
CA PHE A 19 -2.66 -18.42 1.71
C PHE A 19 -1.36 -18.81 2.40
N THR A 20 -0.72 -19.86 1.95
CA THR A 20 0.71 -20.06 2.18
C THR A 20 1.49 -19.11 1.27
N TYR A 21 2.74 -18.80 1.63
CA TYR A 21 3.61 -17.99 0.77
C TYR A 21 3.76 -18.57 -0.64
N LYS A 22 3.86 -19.90 -0.73
CA LYS A 22 3.92 -20.59 -2.03
C LYS A 22 2.68 -20.35 -2.88
N GLU A 23 1.49 -20.48 -2.30
CA GLU A 23 0.22 -20.19 -3.00
C GLU A 23 0.13 -18.72 -3.42
N ALA A 24 0.62 -17.79 -2.60
CA ALA A 24 0.70 -16.37 -2.94
C ALA A 24 1.61 -16.13 -4.16
N CYS A 25 2.78 -16.78 -4.21
CA CYS A 25 3.67 -16.70 -5.38
C CYS A 25 3.03 -17.30 -6.63
N GLU A 26 2.37 -18.47 -6.53
CA GLU A 26 1.68 -19.09 -7.66
C GLU A 26 0.53 -18.22 -8.18
N LEU A 27 -0.20 -17.57 -7.27
CA LEU A 27 -1.26 -16.63 -7.61
C LEU A 27 -0.69 -15.38 -8.31
N MET A 28 0.41 -14.81 -7.79
CA MET A 28 1.11 -13.69 -8.41
C MET A 28 1.52 -14.00 -9.85
N TYR A 29 2.13 -15.15 -10.13
CA TYR A 29 2.50 -15.54 -11.50
C TYR A 29 1.29 -15.59 -12.45
N LYS A 30 0.16 -16.11 -11.99
CA LYS A 30 -1.07 -16.19 -12.79
C LYS A 30 -1.66 -14.80 -13.03
N ALA A 31 -1.72 -13.98 -12.00
CA ALA A 31 -2.30 -12.65 -12.07
C ALA A 31 -1.48 -11.70 -12.95
N LEU A 32 -0.16 -11.81 -12.90
CA LEU A 32 0.76 -10.96 -13.69
C LEU A 32 1.06 -11.49 -15.09
N ALA A 33 0.47 -12.62 -15.51
CA ALA A 33 0.66 -13.16 -16.86
C ALA A 33 0.38 -12.17 -18.00
N PRO A 34 -0.58 -11.25 -17.91
CA PRO A 34 -0.77 -10.23 -18.95
C PRO A 34 0.42 -9.30 -19.19
N MET A 35 1.36 -9.19 -18.24
CA MET A 35 2.59 -8.39 -18.37
C MET A 35 3.63 -9.01 -19.33
N GLY A 36 3.44 -10.27 -19.71
CA GLY A 36 4.31 -11.01 -20.63
C GLY A 36 5.47 -11.75 -19.95
N GLU A 37 6.11 -12.63 -20.74
CA GLU A 37 7.13 -13.55 -20.22
C GLU A 37 8.40 -12.86 -19.73
N ASP A 38 8.81 -11.74 -20.33
CA ASP A 38 10.00 -10.99 -19.89
C ASP A 38 9.79 -10.43 -18.47
N TYR A 39 8.59 -9.92 -18.18
CA TYR A 39 8.23 -9.45 -16.85
C TYR A 39 8.18 -10.62 -15.84
N LEU A 40 7.53 -11.72 -16.22
CA LEU A 40 7.43 -12.92 -15.37
C LEU A 40 8.80 -13.57 -15.11
N ALA A 41 9.76 -13.46 -16.04
CA ALA A 41 11.12 -13.94 -15.83
C ALA A 41 11.79 -13.20 -14.65
N ILE A 42 11.60 -11.88 -14.57
CA ILE A 42 12.14 -11.07 -13.45
C ILE A 42 11.43 -11.44 -12.14
N VAL A 43 10.10 -11.64 -12.17
CA VAL A 43 9.34 -12.10 -10.97
C VAL A 43 9.90 -13.44 -10.47
N ARG A 44 10.12 -14.41 -11.37
CA ARG A 44 10.71 -15.72 -11.02
C ARG A 44 12.11 -15.57 -10.44
N GLU A 45 12.95 -14.76 -11.09
CA GLU A 45 14.29 -14.44 -10.57
C GLU A 45 14.24 -13.91 -9.14
N GLY A 46 13.32 -12.97 -8.86
CA GLY A 46 13.17 -12.40 -7.54
C GLY A 46 12.75 -13.42 -6.47
N ILE A 47 11.87 -14.33 -6.80
CA ILE A 47 11.42 -15.38 -5.87
C ILE A 47 12.52 -16.45 -5.69
N ASP A 48 13.10 -16.94 -6.78
CA ASP A 48 14.11 -18.02 -6.75
C ASP A 48 15.42 -17.58 -6.11
N ASN A 49 15.82 -16.32 -6.31
CA ASN A 49 17.04 -15.72 -5.75
C ASN A 49 16.81 -15.01 -4.40
N ARG A 50 15.67 -15.24 -3.76
CA ARG A 50 15.39 -14.79 -2.38
C ARG A 50 15.46 -13.27 -2.20
N TRP A 51 14.88 -12.51 -3.12
CA TRP A 51 14.75 -11.06 -2.92
C TRP A 51 13.82 -10.74 -1.76
N VAL A 52 12.96 -11.69 -1.32
CA VAL A 52 11.92 -11.48 -0.30
C VAL A 52 12.35 -12.08 1.04
N ASP A 53 12.48 -11.23 2.05
CA ASP A 53 12.55 -11.63 3.45
C ASP A 53 11.11 -11.73 3.98
N VAL A 54 10.59 -12.95 4.05
CA VAL A 54 9.15 -13.25 4.07
C VAL A 54 8.51 -13.09 5.44
N TYR A 55 9.11 -13.75 6.46
CA TYR A 55 8.42 -13.96 7.73
C TYR A 55 8.88 -13.01 8.82
N GLU A 56 7.99 -12.78 9.78
CA GLU A 56 8.27 -12.06 11.00
C GLU A 56 9.38 -12.75 11.82
N ASN A 57 10.24 -11.95 12.42
CA ASN A 57 11.22 -12.43 13.39
C ASN A 57 11.57 -11.34 14.41
N SER A 58 12.27 -11.73 15.47
CA SER A 58 12.67 -10.81 16.55
C SER A 58 13.57 -9.67 16.03
N GLY A 59 13.17 -8.44 16.31
CA GLY A 59 13.91 -7.23 15.91
C GLY A 59 13.59 -6.73 14.49
N LYS A 60 12.81 -7.46 13.71
CA LYS A 60 12.34 -7.02 12.38
C LYS A 60 11.25 -5.95 12.51
N ARG A 61 11.35 -4.89 11.71
CA ARG A 61 10.30 -3.84 11.66
C ARG A 61 9.01 -4.40 11.10
N SER A 62 7.88 -3.89 11.58
CA SER A 62 6.56 -4.17 11.01
C SER A 62 6.38 -3.49 9.64
N GLY A 63 5.35 -3.93 8.91
CA GLY A 63 5.05 -3.43 7.56
C GLY A 63 5.81 -4.18 6.48
N ALA A 64 5.86 -3.60 5.29
CA ALA A 64 6.60 -4.10 4.14
C ALA A 64 7.21 -2.93 3.38
N TYR A 65 8.27 -3.19 2.65
CA TYR A 65 8.85 -2.24 1.70
C TYR A 65 9.77 -2.96 0.72
N SER A 66 9.95 -2.36 -0.46
CA SER A 66 10.99 -2.71 -1.42
C SER A 66 12.11 -1.69 -1.36
N ALA A 67 13.35 -2.17 -1.41
CA ALA A 67 14.54 -1.34 -1.51
C ALA A 67 15.49 -1.93 -2.54
N GLY A 68 16.25 -1.07 -3.21
CA GLY A 68 17.26 -1.49 -4.19
C GLY A 68 18.24 -0.38 -4.47
N GLY A 69 19.29 -0.70 -5.18
CA GLY A 69 20.31 0.25 -5.60
C GLY A 69 20.97 -0.18 -6.89
N TYR A 70 21.65 0.76 -7.52
CA TYR A 70 22.36 0.51 -8.78
C TYR A 70 23.43 -0.57 -8.60
N GLY A 71 23.41 -1.58 -9.47
CA GLY A 71 24.35 -2.70 -9.41
C GLY A 71 24.02 -3.78 -8.38
N MET A 72 22.87 -3.68 -7.72
CA MET A 72 22.36 -4.67 -6.77
C MET A 72 20.97 -5.14 -7.21
N HIS A 73 20.60 -6.38 -6.83
CA HIS A 73 19.21 -6.79 -6.96
C HIS A 73 18.35 -6.10 -5.88
N PRO A 74 17.07 -5.84 -6.14
CA PRO A 74 16.16 -5.35 -5.14
C PRO A 74 15.98 -6.35 -3.99
N VAL A 75 15.56 -5.85 -2.84
CA VAL A 75 15.16 -6.66 -1.69
C VAL A 75 13.81 -6.20 -1.18
N ILE A 76 12.98 -7.15 -0.77
CA ILE A 76 11.65 -6.91 -0.22
C ILE A 76 11.65 -7.38 1.23
N LEU A 77 11.29 -6.49 2.15
CA LEU A 77 10.98 -6.87 3.52
C LEU A 77 9.47 -7.08 3.62
N MET A 78 9.06 -8.20 4.18
CA MET A 78 7.66 -8.53 4.49
C MET A 78 7.51 -9.09 5.91
N ASN A 79 6.27 -9.15 6.38
CA ASN A 79 5.84 -9.86 7.58
C ASN A 79 4.61 -10.70 7.25
N PHE A 80 4.78 -11.71 6.39
CA PHE A 80 3.72 -12.49 5.79
C PHE A 80 2.98 -13.35 6.81
N GLN A 81 1.67 -13.12 6.98
CA GLN A 81 0.76 -13.83 7.91
C GLN A 81 -0.24 -14.73 7.17
N GLY A 82 -0.23 -14.71 5.84
CA GLY A 82 -1.11 -15.54 5.01
C GLY A 82 -2.49 -14.96 4.77
N THR A 83 -2.70 -13.69 4.99
CA THR A 83 -3.96 -12.99 4.67
C THR A 83 -4.04 -12.59 3.21
N LEU A 84 -5.24 -12.25 2.71
CA LEU A 84 -5.39 -11.65 1.39
C LEU A 84 -4.56 -10.36 1.25
N ASN A 85 -4.53 -9.54 2.29
CA ASN A 85 -3.74 -8.32 2.32
C ASN A 85 -2.24 -8.59 2.11
N ASP A 86 -1.70 -9.66 2.70
CA ASP A 86 -0.29 -10.02 2.50
C ASP A 86 0.01 -10.45 1.06
N VAL A 87 -0.97 -11.08 0.38
CA VAL A 87 -0.82 -11.41 -1.05
C VAL A 87 -0.75 -10.13 -1.89
N PHE A 88 -1.64 -9.15 -1.63
CA PHE A 88 -1.58 -7.83 -2.28
C PHE A 88 -0.27 -7.11 -1.98
N THR A 89 0.18 -7.13 -0.73
CA THR A 89 1.46 -6.56 -0.32
C THR A 89 2.63 -7.19 -1.08
N LEU A 90 2.69 -8.53 -1.20
CA LEU A 90 3.73 -9.21 -1.97
C LEU A 90 3.77 -8.74 -3.43
N VAL A 91 2.60 -8.65 -4.05
CA VAL A 91 2.45 -8.25 -5.45
C VAL A 91 2.79 -6.77 -5.65
N HIS A 92 2.43 -5.92 -4.70
CA HIS A 92 2.78 -4.50 -4.62
C HIS A 92 4.30 -4.30 -4.55
N GLU A 93 4.95 -4.88 -3.55
CA GLU A 93 6.40 -4.75 -3.34
C GLU A 93 7.21 -5.35 -4.50
N MET A 94 6.69 -6.41 -5.12
CA MET A 94 7.28 -6.95 -6.34
C MET A 94 7.20 -5.94 -7.49
N GLY A 95 6.12 -5.16 -7.60
CA GLY A 95 5.99 -4.08 -8.57
C GLY A 95 7.09 -3.02 -8.41
N HIS A 96 7.33 -2.56 -7.19
CA HIS A 96 8.44 -1.66 -6.87
C HIS A 96 9.80 -2.27 -7.20
N SER A 97 10.00 -3.53 -6.83
CA SER A 97 11.27 -4.23 -7.09
C SER A 97 11.57 -4.32 -8.59
N ILE A 98 10.57 -4.69 -9.40
CA ILE A 98 10.75 -4.78 -10.85
C ILE A 98 10.98 -3.39 -11.47
N HIS A 99 10.27 -2.37 -10.99
CA HIS A 99 10.50 -0.99 -11.43
C HIS A 99 11.95 -0.56 -11.18
N THR A 100 12.44 -0.76 -9.95
CA THR A 100 13.85 -0.48 -9.60
C THR A 100 14.83 -1.30 -10.42
N TYR A 101 14.57 -2.60 -10.58
CA TYR A 101 15.37 -3.50 -11.40
C TYR A 101 15.50 -3.00 -12.84
N LEU A 102 14.37 -2.71 -13.49
CA LEU A 102 14.35 -2.23 -14.87
C LEU A 102 14.98 -0.85 -15.01
N SER A 103 14.75 0.06 -14.08
CA SER A 103 15.37 1.37 -14.08
C SER A 103 16.89 1.27 -13.98
N CYS A 104 17.40 0.48 -13.02
CA CYS A 104 18.84 0.28 -12.84
C CYS A 104 19.53 -0.44 -14.00
N HIS A 105 18.81 -1.29 -14.76
CA HIS A 105 19.36 -2.01 -15.90
C HIS A 105 19.33 -1.22 -17.21
N ASN A 106 18.37 -0.30 -17.34
CA ASN A 106 18.16 0.43 -18.60
C ASN A 106 18.67 1.88 -18.57
N GLN A 107 19.02 2.40 -17.37
CA GLN A 107 19.53 3.76 -17.21
C GLN A 107 20.95 3.75 -16.65
N PRO A 108 21.77 4.74 -16.96
CA PRO A 108 23.04 4.95 -16.24
C PRO A 108 22.77 5.33 -14.79
N SER A 109 23.71 5.12 -13.89
CA SER A 109 23.53 5.30 -12.44
C SER A 109 23.01 6.68 -12.02
N CYS A 110 23.38 7.73 -12.78
CA CYS A 110 22.89 9.10 -12.50
C CYS A 110 21.42 9.35 -12.88
N TYR A 111 20.78 8.42 -13.61
CA TYR A 111 19.38 8.46 -14.01
C TYR A 111 18.59 7.20 -13.59
N SER A 112 19.19 6.32 -12.81
CA SER A 112 18.56 5.06 -12.41
C SER A 112 17.49 5.23 -11.31
N ASP A 113 17.51 6.34 -10.62
CA ASP A 113 16.47 6.69 -9.66
C ASP A 113 15.26 7.32 -10.37
N TYR A 114 14.08 7.17 -9.77
CA TYR A 114 12.83 7.70 -10.32
C TYR A 114 12.09 8.53 -9.28
N VAL A 115 11.32 9.50 -9.77
CA VAL A 115 10.55 10.39 -8.88
C VAL A 115 9.43 9.63 -8.17
N ILE A 116 9.15 10.01 -6.92
CA ILE A 116 8.13 9.36 -6.08
C ILE A 116 6.75 9.33 -6.74
N PHE A 117 6.42 10.30 -7.58
CA PHE A 117 5.14 10.39 -8.29
C PHE A 117 4.83 9.14 -9.14
N VAL A 118 5.83 8.50 -9.74
CA VAL A 118 5.64 7.31 -10.59
C VAL A 118 5.92 5.99 -9.84
N ALA A 119 6.42 6.04 -8.62
CA ALA A 119 6.77 4.86 -7.85
C ALA A 119 5.57 3.90 -7.70
N GLU A 120 4.43 4.44 -7.28
CA GLU A 120 3.21 3.66 -7.02
C GLU A 120 2.47 3.22 -8.31
N VAL A 121 2.85 3.72 -9.48
CA VAL A 121 2.25 3.27 -10.74
C VAL A 121 2.58 1.80 -11.00
N ALA A 122 3.81 1.37 -10.73
CA ALA A 122 4.23 -0.01 -10.93
C ALA A 122 3.55 -0.96 -9.92
N SER A 123 3.53 -0.59 -8.64
CA SER A 123 2.96 -1.38 -7.55
C SER A 123 1.45 -1.53 -7.69
N THR A 124 0.73 -0.42 -7.89
CA THR A 124 -0.74 -0.43 -8.02
C THR A 124 -1.23 -1.05 -9.32
N CYS A 125 -0.46 -1.00 -10.40
CA CYS A 125 -0.74 -1.74 -11.62
C CYS A 125 -0.75 -3.27 -11.36
N ASN A 126 0.24 -3.75 -10.65
CA ASN A 126 0.30 -5.17 -10.25
C ASN A 126 -0.89 -5.55 -9.35
N GLU A 127 -1.25 -4.72 -8.38
CA GLU A 127 -2.43 -4.95 -7.55
C GLU A 127 -3.73 -4.99 -8.38
N ALA A 128 -3.88 -4.10 -9.35
CA ALA A 128 -5.04 -4.07 -10.22
C ALA A 128 -5.18 -5.36 -11.04
N LEU A 129 -4.07 -5.88 -11.56
CA LEU A 129 -4.04 -7.17 -12.27
C LEU A 129 -4.39 -8.34 -11.34
N LEU A 130 -3.89 -8.33 -10.11
CA LEU A 130 -4.23 -9.33 -9.10
C LEU A 130 -5.72 -9.28 -8.75
N MET A 131 -6.27 -8.09 -8.51
CA MET A 131 -7.69 -7.91 -8.22
C MET A 131 -8.57 -8.40 -9.36
N GLN A 132 -8.24 -8.03 -10.60
CA GLN A 132 -8.97 -8.50 -11.78
C GLN A 132 -8.95 -10.02 -11.89
N TYR A 133 -7.76 -10.61 -11.73
CA TYR A 133 -7.63 -12.07 -11.76
C TYR A 133 -8.50 -12.75 -10.69
N LEU A 134 -8.47 -12.25 -9.46
CA LEU A 134 -9.26 -12.80 -8.34
C LEU A 134 -10.76 -12.67 -8.60
N LEU A 135 -11.23 -11.53 -9.11
CA LEU A 135 -12.65 -11.30 -9.43
C LEU A 135 -13.16 -12.21 -10.55
N ASP A 136 -12.31 -12.50 -11.54
CA ASP A 136 -12.65 -13.40 -12.66
C ASP A 136 -12.69 -14.87 -12.24
N HIS A 137 -12.01 -15.23 -11.14
CA HIS A 137 -11.93 -16.60 -10.62
C HIS A 137 -12.67 -16.80 -9.29
N ALA A 138 -13.46 -15.81 -8.85
CA ALA A 138 -14.25 -15.91 -7.63
C ALA A 138 -15.26 -17.06 -7.71
N LYS A 139 -15.25 -17.96 -6.72
CA LYS A 139 -16.00 -19.21 -6.71
C LYS A 139 -17.50 -19.01 -6.51
N ASP A 140 -17.86 -18.00 -5.74
CA ASP A 140 -19.24 -17.70 -5.39
C ASP A 140 -19.46 -16.19 -5.14
N LYS A 141 -20.72 -15.82 -4.86
CA LYS A 141 -21.10 -14.44 -4.61
C LYS A 141 -20.48 -13.86 -3.31
N LYS A 142 -20.23 -14.71 -2.32
CA LYS A 142 -19.68 -14.28 -1.03
C LYS A 142 -18.19 -13.92 -1.18
N GLU A 143 -17.42 -14.78 -1.85
CA GLU A 143 -16.03 -14.50 -2.20
C GLU A 143 -15.92 -13.25 -3.08
N ARG A 144 -16.78 -13.13 -4.10
CA ARG A 144 -16.80 -11.93 -4.94
C ARG A 144 -17.14 -10.66 -4.17
N ALA A 145 -18.09 -10.70 -3.24
CA ALA A 145 -18.43 -9.55 -2.39
C ALA A 145 -17.26 -9.17 -1.47
N TYR A 146 -16.57 -10.16 -0.90
CA TYR A 146 -15.38 -9.93 -0.09
C TYR A 146 -14.25 -9.24 -0.89
N LEU A 147 -13.98 -9.72 -2.10
CA LEU A 147 -12.98 -9.11 -3.00
C LEU A 147 -13.38 -7.68 -3.42
N LEU A 148 -14.65 -7.45 -3.73
CA LEU A 148 -15.14 -6.10 -4.05
C LEU A 148 -15.02 -5.15 -2.86
N ASN A 149 -15.33 -5.62 -1.66
CA ASN A 149 -15.13 -4.82 -0.45
C ASN A 149 -13.65 -4.48 -0.25
N HIS A 150 -12.76 -5.47 -0.40
CA HIS A 150 -11.31 -5.23 -0.35
C HIS A 150 -10.87 -4.20 -1.39
N PHE A 151 -11.39 -4.26 -2.61
CA PHE A 151 -11.09 -3.30 -3.67
C PHE A 151 -11.55 -1.88 -3.33
N LEU A 152 -12.75 -1.72 -2.76
CA LEU A 152 -13.24 -0.41 -2.30
C LEU A 152 -12.38 0.15 -1.15
N GLU A 153 -11.96 -0.72 -0.23
CA GLU A 153 -11.04 -0.34 0.85
C GLU A 153 -9.68 0.14 0.35
N GLN A 154 -9.15 -0.44 -0.74
CA GLN A 154 -7.93 0.04 -1.39
C GLN A 154 -8.11 1.49 -1.90
N PHE A 155 -9.25 1.84 -2.51
CA PHE A 155 -9.53 3.22 -2.92
C PHE A 155 -9.58 4.16 -1.72
N ARG A 156 -10.27 3.78 -0.65
CA ARG A 156 -10.34 4.57 0.58
C ARG A 156 -8.97 4.78 1.20
N ALA A 157 -8.20 3.72 1.36
CA ALA A 157 -6.91 3.74 2.04
C ALA A 157 -5.80 4.36 1.18
N THR A 158 -5.82 4.19 -0.13
CA THR A 158 -4.75 4.61 -1.02
C THR A 158 -5.05 5.95 -1.68
N LEU A 159 -6.23 6.13 -2.29
CA LEU A 159 -6.54 7.37 -3.01
C LEU A 159 -7.02 8.47 -2.04
N TYR A 160 -8.14 8.25 -1.36
CA TYR A 160 -8.73 9.30 -0.51
C TYR A 160 -7.82 9.68 0.66
N ARG A 161 -7.27 8.69 1.36
CA ARG A 161 -6.39 8.93 2.49
C ARG A 161 -5.09 9.63 2.08
N GLN A 162 -4.48 9.27 0.96
CA GLN A 162 -3.25 9.90 0.49
C GLN A 162 -3.51 11.34 0.01
N CYS A 163 -4.65 11.61 -0.62
CA CYS A 163 -5.07 12.98 -0.95
C CYS A 163 -5.26 13.82 0.32
N MET A 164 -5.90 13.27 1.36
CA MET A 164 -6.07 13.94 2.64
C MET A 164 -4.70 14.26 3.29
N PHE A 165 -3.74 13.34 3.22
CA PHE A 165 -2.38 13.56 3.72
C PHE A 165 -1.66 14.67 2.96
N ALA A 166 -1.73 14.66 1.63
CA ALA A 166 -1.14 15.72 0.81
C ALA A 166 -1.76 17.09 1.10
N GLU A 167 -3.07 17.13 1.32
CA GLU A 167 -3.76 18.38 1.70
C GLU A 167 -3.36 18.83 3.12
N PHE A 168 -3.16 17.91 4.04
CA PHE A 168 -2.62 18.23 5.37
C PHE A 168 -1.23 18.88 5.28
N GLU A 169 -0.30 18.28 4.52
CA GLU A 169 1.04 18.83 4.29
C GLU A 169 0.97 20.21 3.64
N LEU A 170 0.10 20.40 2.65
CA LEU A 170 -0.11 21.71 2.01
C LEU A 170 -0.56 22.76 3.03
N LYS A 171 -1.58 22.47 3.84
CA LYS A 171 -2.10 23.39 4.85
C LYS A 171 -1.05 23.73 5.93
N VAL A 172 -0.24 22.76 6.33
CA VAL A 172 0.87 22.99 7.27
C VAL A 172 1.95 23.89 6.62
N GLY A 173 2.26 23.65 5.33
CA GLY A 173 3.17 24.49 4.56
C GLY A 173 2.67 25.94 4.44
N GLU A 174 1.38 26.13 4.17
CA GLU A 174 0.75 27.47 4.09
C GLU A 174 0.77 28.19 5.45
N LEU A 175 0.51 27.47 6.55
CA LEU A 175 0.60 28.00 7.91
C LEU A 175 2.02 28.52 8.19
N ASN A 176 3.03 27.72 7.85
CA ASN A 176 4.43 28.10 8.00
C ASN A 176 4.81 29.31 7.14
N ALA A 177 4.39 29.33 5.88
CA ALA A 177 4.65 30.43 4.95
C ALA A 177 4.00 31.75 5.41
N ALA A 178 2.86 31.66 6.10
CA ALA A 178 2.19 32.81 6.72
C ALA A 178 2.87 33.28 8.01
N GLY A 179 3.93 32.64 8.47
CA GLY A 179 4.64 32.97 9.72
C GLY A 179 3.85 32.64 10.99
N GLN A 180 2.86 31.75 10.88
CA GLN A 180 2.07 31.29 12.01
C GLN A 180 2.78 30.14 12.73
N GLY A 181 2.54 30.00 14.03
CA GLY A 181 3.16 28.94 14.83
C GLY A 181 2.56 27.55 14.49
N ILE A 182 3.43 26.60 14.16
CA ILE A 182 3.04 25.21 14.00
C ILE A 182 3.01 24.57 15.40
N THR A 183 1.82 24.54 15.99
CA THR A 183 1.59 23.94 17.31
C THR A 183 0.80 22.63 17.16
N ALA A 184 0.86 21.76 18.16
CA ALA A 184 0.08 20.51 18.15
C ALA A 184 -1.44 20.80 18.01
N ASP A 185 -1.93 21.83 18.69
CA ASP A 185 -3.35 22.23 18.62
C ASP A 185 -3.75 22.65 17.20
N ALA A 186 -2.92 23.48 16.53
CA ALA A 186 -3.17 23.91 15.14
C ALA A 186 -3.15 22.70 14.18
N LEU A 187 -2.23 21.76 14.35
CA LEU A 187 -2.16 20.53 13.54
C LEU A 187 -3.38 19.64 13.78
N CYS A 188 -3.81 19.48 15.04
CA CYS A 188 -5.02 18.72 15.37
C CYS A 188 -6.29 19.36 14.78
N GLU A 189 -6.41 20.68 14.80
CA GLU A 189 -7.53 21.39 14.20
C GLU A 189 -7.59 21.17 12.68
N ILE A 190 -6.46 21.34 11.98
CA ILE A 190 -6.36 21.08 10.54
C ILE A 190 -6.71 19.62 10.23
N TYR A 191 -6.13 18.67 10.96
CA TYR A 191 -6.34 17.26 10.70
C TYR A 191 -7.77 16.81 10.98
N ARG A 192 -8.39 17.30 12.06
CA ARG A 192 -9.81 17.10 12.36
C ARG A 192 -10.69 17.59 11.22
N LYS A 193 -10.47 18.83 10.76
CA LYS A 193 -11.25 19.42 9.68
C LYS A 193 -11.16 18.61 8.39
N LEU A 194 -9.98 18.12 8.05
CA LEU A 194 -9.80 17.24 6.88
C LEU A 194 -10.57 15.90 7.05
N ASN A 195 -10.56 15.30 8.23
CA ASN A 195 -11.36 14.10 8.47
C ASN A 195 -12.86 14.39 8.30
N GLU A 196 -13.37 15.51 8.80
CA GLU A 196 -14.78 15.92 8.58
C GLU A 196 -15.09 16.06 7.08
N ASP A 197 -14.21 16.72 6.34
CA ASP A 197 -14.41 16.98 4.91
C ASP A 197 -14.34 15.70 4.05
N TYR A 198 -13.45 14.73 4.39
CA TYR A 198 -13.25 13.52 3.63
C TYR A 198 -14.19 12.38 3.98
N PHE A 199 -14.65 12.28 5.22
CA PHE A 199 -15.56 11.22 5.68
C PHE A 199 -17.02 11.65 5.71
N GLY A 200 -17.32 12.95 5.73
CA GLY A 200 -18.67 13.49 5.71
C GLY A 200 -19.40 13.36 7.04
N GLU A 201 -20.72 13.55 6.99
CA GLU A 201 -21.59 13.67 8.18
C GLU A 201 -22.04 12.31 8.76
N ASP A 202 -21.80 11.21 8.06
CA ASP A 202 -22.29 9.89 8.46
C ASP A 202 -21.39 9.18 9.49
N ILE A 203 -20.21 9.75 9.78
CA ILE A 203 -19.25 9.22 10.76
C ILE A 203 -18.98 10.26 11.86
N VAL A 204 -18.90 9.80 13.09
CA VAL A 204 -18.49 10.63 14.22
C VAL A 204 -16.97 10.81 14.18
N ILE A 205 -16.53 12.05 14.12
CA ILE A 205 -15.11 12.40 14.19
C ILE A 205 -14.71 12.46 15.67
N ASP A 206 -14.19 11.34 16.16
CA ASP A 206 -13.71 11.21 17.53
C ASP A 206 -12.50 12.10 17.78
N GLU A 207 -12.25 12.50 19.03
CA GLU A 207 -11.15 13.41 19.38
C GLU A 207 -9.78 12.79 19.07
N GLU A 208 -9.65 11.50 19.23
CA GLU A 208 -8.41 10.75 19.03
C GLU A 208 -7.93 10.77 17.58
N ILE A 209 -8.83 10.78 16.60
CA ILE A 209 -8.44 10.81 15.20
C ILE A 209 -7.70 12.09 14.82
N ALA A 210 -7.99 13.19 15.51
CA ALA A 210 -7.28 14.44 15.29
C ALA A 210 -5.78 14.38 15.62
N LEU A 211 -5.35 13.39 16.41
CA LEU A 211 -3.95 13.13 16.77
C LEU A 211 -3.24 12.18 15.82
N GLU A 212 -3.93 11.59 14.84
CA GLU A 212 -3.35 10.55 13.99
C GLU A 212 -2.11 11.03 13.22
N TRP A 213 -2.05 12.29 12.81
CA TRP A 213 -0.88 12.87 12.14
C TRP A 213 0.43 12.64 12.91
N ALA A 214 0.38 12.59 14.25
CA ALA A 214 1.56 12.45 15.09
C ALA A 214 2.27 11.10 14.94
N ARG A 215 1.55 10.05 14.51
CA ARG A 215 2.11 8.70 14.31
C ARG A 215 2.56 8.40 12.88
N ILE A 216 2.34 9.33 11.93
CA ILE A 216 2.63 9.11 10.51
C ILE A 216 4.03 9.62 10.19
N PRO A 217 5.02 8.71 9.97
CA PRO A 217 6.42 9.11 9.78
C PRO A 217 6.64 10.03 8.60
N HIS A 218 5.84 9.88 7.53
CA HIS A 218 5.94 10.65 6.29
C HIS A 218 5.80 12.17 6.46
N PHE A 219 5.17 12.62 7.55
CA PHE A 219 5.07 14.05 7.85
C PHE A 219 6.33 14.65 8.50
N TYR A 220 7.35 13.81 8.79
CA TYR A 220 8.55 14.22 9.51
C TYR A 220 9.85 14.06 8.72
N TYR A 221 9.81 13.41 7.54
CA TYR A 221 11.01 13.09 6.74
C TYR A 221 10.89 13.63 5.32
#